data_6fc1a7cebc69f5c35a887fd1ce4173fa
#
_entry.id   6fc1a7cebc69f5c35a887fd1ce4173fa
#
_cell.length_a   1.000
_cell.length_b   1.000
_cell.length_c   1.000
_cell.angle_alpha   90.00
_cell.angle_beta   90.00
_cell.angle_gamma   90.00
#
_symmetry.space_group_name_H-M   'P 1'
#
loop_
_entity.id
_entity.type
_entity.pdbx_description
1 polymer ?
#
loop_
_entity_poly.entity_id
_entity_poly.type
_entity_poly.pdbx_seq_one_letter_code
_entity_poly.pdbx_strand_id
1 'polypeptide(L)'
;MQKNTWGFLGRALLFTAVLWCLSAPIQAQTPPEVNKKLDQIFVEAKSAFFGTAGKILQNHPLKSQLSAAELAKILNAQKEIPWLFERLMVFAYQKDEPQYSQWARRGDAESLEKFHKAFVALAQEYAARFVGSLFRKTRQYDFEISLPHNRGKSRLDLVLQTIGYNARNDRPEIPKEKWFTNKIGPEYGSQWAIDALNARPCWPLTKGAGVVVAVIDSGLDPYNSLFKDKTVPGFNFMKRTTPPWADENPPMIDWGMHGTGCSSALLAIAPDCRIMPVRVHDGDTLNDPVYDYWIYEFVAAGIYYAVHHGAQVISLSAPLPATEMPLLEAARYAYRENVPLCTSAGNISRIQFGLRLEDQIFKAMKKEVILAGGVAREDNAIRPWPITVPHDEIDIATPSADVYVIVPVYMKDMQDMAVAGTSLSAPLAAGVVALLRSAAPPSQDVLKKPGEYCRLVALSLTKAARLDILGLTEPDDVVGSGLVDAFGSLQMIKSLLQEKR
;
A
#
# COMPACT_ATOMS: atom_id res chain seq x y z
N MET A 1 -8.37 33.08 -35.27
CA MET A 1 -7.91 31.78 -34.76
C MET A 1 -7.92 31.80 -33.23
N GLN A 2 -9.07 31.69 -32.63
CA GLN A 2 -9.29 31.57 -31.18
C GLN A 2 -10.42 30.53 -31.01
N LYS A 3 -10.09 29.26 -30.91
CA LYS A 3 -11.02 28.20 -30.49
C LYS A 3 -10.15 27.02 -30.01
N ASN A 4 -10.36 26.58 -28.77
CA ASN A 4 -9.96 25.31 -28.13
C ASN A 4 -9.12 25.36 -26.85
N THR A 5 -9.06 26.49 -26.12
CA THR A 5 -8.44 26.48 -24.77
C THR A 5 -9.41 26.11 -23.63
N TRP A 6 -10.72 26.12 -23.87
CA TRP A 6 -11.73 25.82 -22.84
C TRP A 6 -12.02 24.34 -22.65
N GLY A 7 -11.68 23.49 -23.60
CA GLY A 7 -11.94 22.04 -23.51
C GLY A 7 -11.02 21.30 -22.55
N PHE A 8 -9.80 21.77 -22.37
CA PHE A 8 -8.80 21.11 -21.52
C PHE A 8 -8.94 21.48 -20.04
N LEU A 9 -9.20 22.76 -19.76
CA LEU A 9 -9.47 23.25 -18.39
C LEU A 9 -10.79 22.71 -17.83
N GLY A 10 -11.83 22.59 -18.65
CA GLY A 10 -13.11 22.03 -18.24
C GLY A 10 -13.02 20.53 -17.90
N ARG A 11 -12.21 19.75 -18.61
CA ARG A 11 -12.00 18.31 -18.31
C ARG A 11 -11.12 18.11 -17.09
N ALA A 12 -10.11 18.93 -16.87
CA ALA A 12 -9.27 18.86 -15.67
C ALA A 12 -10.05 19.25 -14.41
N LEU A 13 -10.91 20.27 -14.49
CA LEU A 13 -11.79 20.68 -13.38
C LEU A 13 -12.90 19.65 -13.10
N LEU A 14 -13.45 18.99 -14.13
CA LEU A 14 -14.40 17.89 -13.92
C LEU A 14 -13.72 16.67 -13.28
N PHE A 15 -12.51 16.34 -13.70
CA PHE A 15 -11.78 15.19 -13.14
C PHE A 15 -11.34 15.43 -11.70
N THR A 16 -10.92 16.66 -11.36
CA THR A 16 -10.63 17.04 -9.96
C THR A 16 -11.90 17.15 -9.11
N ALA A 17 -13.00 17.62 -9.65
CA ALA A 17 -14.29 17.66 -8.94
C ALA A 17 -14.86 16.23 -8.72
N VAL A 18 -14.74 15.34 -9.70
CA VAL A 18 -15.18 13.94 -9.55
C VAL A 18 -14.30 13.19 -8.54
N LEU A 19 -12.97 13.38 -8.56
CA LEU A 19 -12.08 12.82 -7.53
C LEU A 19 -12.38 13.42 -6.14
N TRP A 20 -12.70 14.70 -6.06
CA TRP A 20 -13.07 15.33 -4.78
C TRP A 20 -14.42 14.82 -4.27
N CYS A 21 -15.41 14.60 -5.16
CA CYS A 21 -16.69 13.99 -4.81
C CYS A 21 -16.58 12.50 -4.43
N LEU A 22 -15.60 11.77 -4.98
CA LEU A 22 -15.35 10.36 -4.61
C LEU A 22 -14.53 10.23 -3.31
N SER A 23 -13.74 11.24 -2.97
CA SER A 23 -12.91 11.26 -1.76
C SER A 23 -13.55 11.97 -0.57
N ALA A 24 -14.70 12.64 -0.77
CA ALA A 24 -15.42 13.23 0.35
C ALA A 24 -16.12 12.11 1.17
N PRO A 25 -16.04 12.17 2.50
CA PRO A 25 -16.59 11.13 3.35
C PRO A 25 -18.10 11.02 3.20
N ILE A 26 -18.61 9.84 3.43
CA ILE A 26 -20.05 9.56 3.38
C ILE A 26 -20.82 10.57 4.24
N GLN A 27 -20.35 10.85 5.45
CA GLN A 27 -21.02 11.79 6.37
C GLN A 27 -21.16 13.21 5.82
N ALA A 28 -20.21 13.69 5.03
CA ALA A 28 -20.31 15.01 4.40
C ALA A 28 -21.29 15.04 3.22
N GLN A 29 -21.68 13.87 2.70
CA GLN A 29 -22.51 13.72 1.52
C GLN A 29 -23.95 13.24 1.83
N THR A 30 -24.23 12.92 3.08
CA THR A 30 -25.53 12.36 3.50
C THR A 30 -26.33 13.33 4.41
N PRO A 31 -27.67 13.29 4.35
CA PRO A 31 -28.49 14.07 5.26
C PRO A 31 -28.24 13.70 6.74
N PRO A 32 -28.42 14.64 7.69
CA PRO A 32 -28.19 14.39 9.12
C PRO A 32 -28.97 13.21 9.69
N GLU A 33 -30.18 12.96 9.22
CA GLU A 33 -31.01 11.83 9.63
C GLU A 33 -30.46 10.48 9.16
N VAL A 34 -29.81 10.45 7.99
CA VAL A 34 -29.11 9.25 7.49
C VAL A 34 -27.88 9.00 8.34
N ASN A 35 -27.09 10.03 8.64
CA ASN A 35 -25.93 9.90 9.51
C ASN A 35 -26.31 9.35 10.89
N LYS A 36 -27.41 9.83 11.48
CA LYS A 36 -27.90 9.31 12.77
C LYS A 36 -28.24 7.82 12.70
N LYS A 37 -28.81 7.36 11.59
CA LYS A 37 -29.09 5.91 11.39
C LYS A 37 -27.81 5.11 11.20
N LEU A 38 -26.81 5.64 10.46
CA LEU A 38 -25.52 5.00 10.30
C LEU A 38 -24.79 4.87 11.65
N ASP A 39 -24.85 5.89 12.49
CA ASP A 39 -24.28 5.85 13.86
C ASP A 39 -24.97 4.78 14.71
N GLN A 40 -26.30 4.64 14.60
CA GLN A 40 -27.04 3.57 15.28
C GLN A 40 -26.60 2.19 14.79
N ILE A 41 -26.49 1.98 13.46
CA ILE A 41 -26.00 0.74 12.88
C ILE A 41 -24.59 0.41 13.40
N PHE A 42 -23.72 1.41 13.52
CA PHE A 42 -22.39 1.24 14.07
C PHE A 42 -22.41 0.73 15.51
N VAL A 43 -23.27 1.29 16.37
CA VAL A 43 -23.43 0.86 17.76
C VAL A 43 -23.95 -0.59 17.83
N GLU A 44 -24.92 -0.94 17.00
CA GLU A 44 -25.49 -2.30 16.94
C GLU A 44 -24.44 -3.31 16.45
N ALA A 45 -23.68 -2.97 15.41
CA ALA A 45 -22.58 -3.81 14.90
C ALA A 45 -21.50 -4.01 15.97
N LYS A 46 -21.15 -2.96 16.73
CA LYS A 46 -20.20 -3.05 17.86
C LYS A 46 -20.69 -4.03 18.93
N SER A 47 -21.96 -3.98 19.29
CA SER A 47 -22.56 -4.92 20.22
C SER A 47 -22.55 -6.36 19.68
N ALA A 48 -22.87 -6.54 18.41
CA ALA A 48 -22.85 -7.84 17.73
C ALA A 48 -21.41 -8.41 17.66
N PHE A 49 -20.40 -7.58 17.39
CA PHE A 49 -18.99 -7.99 17.41
C PHE A 49 -18.59 -8.59 18.75
N PHE A 50 -18.73 -7.83 19.84
CA PHE A 50 -18.32 -8.28 21.17
C PHE A 50 -19.13 -9.47 21.66
N GLY A 51 -20.45 -9.49 21.40
CA GLY A 51 -21.31 -10.62 21.71
C GLY A 51 -20.89 -11.90 20.98
N THR A 52 -20.53 -11.80 19.72
CA THR A 52 -20.05 -12.93 18.90
C THR A 52 -18.69 -13.40 19.36
N ALA A 53 -17.73 -12.51 19.60
CA ALA A 53 -16.41 -12.85 20.11
C ALA A 53 -16.49 -13.61 21.44
N GLY A 54 -17.32 -13.13 22.37
CA GLY A 54 -17.56 -13.78 23.66
C GLY A 54 -18.15 -15.20 23.52
N LYS A 55 -19.18 -15.36 22.67
CA LYS A 55 -19.80 -16.68 22.40
C LYS A 55 -18.82 -17.68 21.81
N ILE A 56 -18.05 -17.25 20.79
CA ILE A 56 -17.04 -18.12 20.14
C ILE A 56 -15.99 -18.52 21.17
N LEU A 57 -15.46 -17.57 21.93
CA LEU A 57 -14.40 -17.83 22.91
C LEU A 57 -14.85 -18.81 24.02
N GLN A 58 -16.08 -18.60 24.58
CA GLN A 58 -16.62 -19.48 25.60
C GLN A 58 -16.71 -20.94 25.15
N ASN A 59 -17.01 -21.17 23.87
CA ASN A 59 -17.16 -22.50 23.27
C ASN A 59 -15.89 -23.00 22.55
N HIS A 60 -14.81 -22.19 22.52
CA HIS A 60 -13.61 -22.56 21.79
C HIS A 60 -12.86 -23.72 22.44
N PRO A 61 -12.50 -24.79 21.69
CA PRO A 61 -11.85 -25.98 22.26
C PRO A 61 -10.48 -25.69 22.89
N LEU A 62 -9.78 -24.64 22.40
CA LEU A 62 -8.45 -24.25 22.86
C LEU A 62 -8.47 -23.14 23.92
N LYS A 63 -9.63 -22.77 24.46
CA LYS A 63 -9.74 -21.67 25.44
C LYS A 63 -8.87 -21.85 26.68
N SER A 64 -8.55 -23.09 27.05
CA SER A 64 -7.63 -23.43 28.17
C SER A 64 -6.17 -23.00 27.90
N GLN A 65 -5.82 -22.62 26.69
CA GLN A 65 -4.50 -22.06 26.36
C GLN A 65 -4.37 -20.59 26.80
N LEU A 66 -5.49 -19.92 27.12
CA LEU A 66 -5.50 -18.58 27.67
C LEU A 66 -5.53 -18.65 29.21
N SER A 67 -4.83 -17.74 29.86
CA SER A 67 -4.93 -17.56 31.29
C SER A 67 -6.32 -17.03 31.69
N ALA A 68 -6.71 -17.19 32.94
CA ALA A 68 -7.97 -16.67 33.45
C ALA A 68 -8.10 -15.13 33.26
N ALA A 69 -6.97 -14.41 33.37
CA ALA A 69 -6.94 -12.96 33.16
C ALA A 69 -7.16 -12.59 31.69
N GLU A 70 -6.53 -13.28 30.74
CA GLU A 70 -6.74 -13.05 29.31
C GLU A 70 -8.18 -13.37 28.89
N LEU A 71 -8.70 -14.48 29.37
CA LEU A 71 -10.10 -14.86 29.12
C LEU A 71 -11.06 -13.80 29.65
N ALA A 72 -10.87 -13.32 30.88
CA ALA A 72 -11.68 -12.27 31.48
C ALA A 72 -11.57 -10.95 30.68
N LYS A 73 -10.36 -10.57 30.23
CA LYS A 73 -10.13 -9.36 29.43
C LYS A 73 -10.89 -9.41 28.10
N ILE A 74 -10.90 -10.56 27.41
CA ILE A 74 -11.62 -10.71 26.14
C ILE A 74 -13.13 -10.77 26.35
N LEU A 75 -13.61 -11.47 27.38
CA LEU A 75 -15.03 -11.54 27.69
C LEU A 75 -15.61 -10.17 28.11
N ASN A 76 -14.78 -9.31 28.69
CA ASN A 76 -15.13 -7.93 29.01
C ASN A 76 -14.57 -6.93 27.96
N ALA A 77 -14.23 -7.38 26.77
CA ALA A 77 -13.49 -6.58 25.78
C ALA A 77 -14.18 -5.26 25.43
N GLN A 78 -15.51 -5.20 25.46
CA GLN A 78 -16.24 -3.96 25.23
C GLN A 78 -15.87 -2.86 26.23
N LYS A 79 -15.47 -3.20 27.45
CA LYS A 79 -15.01 -2.26 28.50
C LYS A 79 -13.49 -2.14 28.51
N GLU A 80 -12.77 -3.25 28.41
CA GLU A 80 -11.32 -3.34 28.57
C GLU A 80 -10.55 -2.87 27.33
N ILE A 81 -11.09 -3.13 26.14
CA ILE A 81 -10.48 -2.81 24.85
C ILE A 81 -11.53 -2.24 23.87
N PRO A 82 -12.24 -1.16 24.25
CA PRO A 82 -13.37 -0.65 23.47
C PRO A 82 -12.98 -0.23 22.04
N TRP A 83 -11.72 0.12 21.83
CA TRP A 83 -11.17 0.54 20.53
C TRP A 83 -10.99 -0.62 19.54
N LEU A 84 -11.06 -1.88 19.99
CA LEU A 84 -10.78 -3.05 19.13
C LEU A 84 -11.74 -3.14 17.95
N PHE A 85 -13.02 -2.91 18.18
CA PHE A 85 -14.03 -2.93 17.13
C PHE A 85 -13.77 -1.86 16.08
N GLU A 86 -13.60 -0.63 16.52
CA GLU A 86 -13.35 0.51 15.63
C GLU A 86 -12.13 0.25 14.74
N ARG A 87 -11.07 -0.24 15.37
CA ARG A 87 -9.83 -0.50 14.68
C ARG A 87 -9.95 -1.56 13.60
N LEU A 88 -10.63 -2.66 13.91
CA LEU A 88 -10.84 -3.74 12.94
C LEU A 88 -11.80 -3.33 11.82
N MET A 89 -12.84 -2.58 12.12
CA MET A 89 -13.83 -2.19 11.12
C MET A 89 -13.30 -1.19 10.10
N VAL A 90 -12.28 -0.38 10.43
CA VAL A 90 -11.60 0.49 9.46
C VAL A 90 -10.97 -0.32 8.33
N PHE A 91 -10.44 -1.50 8.60
CA PHE A 91 -9.89 -2.39 7.57
C PHE A 91 -10.97 -3.19 6.86
N ALA A 92 -11.83 -3.81 7.64
CA ALA A 92 -12.90 -4.67 7.14
C ALA A 92 -13.78 -3.97 6.10
N TYR A 93 -14.09 -2.71 6.35
CA TYR A 93 -14.95 -1.88 5.51
C TYR A 93 -14.42 -1.67 4.08
N GLN A 94 -13.10 -1.63 3.90
CA GLN A 94 -12.49 -1.20 2.63
C GLN A 94 -12.80 -2.11 1.45
N LYS A 95 -12.94 -3.41 1.67
CA LYS A 95 -13.23 -4.37 0.60
C LYS A 95 -14.53 -4.05 -0.13
N ASP A 96 -15.57 -3.70 0.61
CA ASP A 96 -16.91 -3.47 0.11
C ASP A 96 -17.34 -1.99 0.21
N GLU A 97 -16.38 -1.08 0.44
CA GLU A 97 -16.62 0.36 0.61
C GLU A 97 -17.51 0.96 -0.49
N PRO A 98 -17.30 0.71 -1.79
CA PRO A 98 -18.16 1.28 -2.83
C PRO A 98 -19.63 0.91 -2.66
N GLN A 99 -19.94 -0.32 -2.23
CA GLN A 99 -21.30 -0.78 -1.99
C GLN A 99 -21.91 -0.12 -0.76
N TYR A 100 -21.15 -0.03 0.33
CA TYR A 100 -21.57 0.68 1.55
C TYR A 100 -21.82 2.15 1.28
N SER A 101 -20.92 2.81 0.56
CA SER A 101 -21.05 4.21 0.14
C SER A 101 -22.27 4.44 -0.73
N GLN A 102 -22.58 3.51 -1.62
CA GLN A 102 -23.78 3.60 -2.47
C GLN A 102 -25.07 3.53 -1.63
N TRP A 103 -25.18 2.58 -0.71
CA TRP A 103 -26.36 2.44 0.15
C TRP A 103 -26.54 3.65 1.08
N ALA A 104 -25.45 4.13 1.68
CA ALA A 104 -25.49 5.31 2.54
C ALA A 104 -25.93 6.57 1.80
N ARG A 105 -25.41 6.80 0.59
CA ARG A 105 -25.79 7.96 -0.24
C ARG A 105 -27.25 7.91 -0.70
N ARG A 106 -27.82 6.74 -0.98
CA ARG A 106 -29.24 6.58 -1.27
C ARG A 106 -30.08 6.94 -0.06
N GLY A 107 -29.71 6.49 1.13
CA GLY A 107 -30.36 6.85 2.39
C GLY A 107 -31.80 6.39 2.54
N ASP A 108 -32.37 5.67 1.56
CA ASP A 108 -33.69 5.09 1.65
C ASP A 108 -33.73 3.90 2.60
N ALA A 109 -34.93 3.54 3.07
CA ALA A 109 -35.10 2.49 4.07
C ALA A 109 -34.54 1.13 3.63
N GLU A 110 -34.70 0.78 2.35
CA GLU A 110 -34.20 -0.49 1.80
C GLU A 110 -32.68 -0.52 1.75
N SER A 111 -32.05 0.57 1.31
CA SER A 111 -30.59 0.71 1.23
C SER A 111 -29.96 0.68 2.63
N LEU A 112 -30.54 1.37 3.58
CA LEU A 112 -30.05 1.38 4.98
C LEU A 112 -30.22 0.01 5.65
N GLU A 113 -31.30 -0.72 5.35
CA GLU A 113 -31.47 -2.10 5.85
C GLU A 113 -30.42 -3.05 5.26
N LYS A 114 -30.09 -2.92 3.96
CA LYS A 114 -29.00 -3.68 3.33
C LYS A 114 -27.66 -3.36 3.95
N PHE A 115 -27.39 -2.06 4.17
CA PHE A 115 -26.18 -1.61 4.87
C PHE A 115 -26.10 -2.22 6.26
N HIS A 116 -27.16 -2.12 7.05
CA HIS A 116 -27.25 -2.65 8.40
C HIS A 116 -26.92 -4.15 8.45
N LYS A 117 -27.63 -4.95 7.66
CA LYS A 117 -27.40 -6.41 7.61
C LYS A 117 -25.98 -6.77 7.22
N ALA A 118 -25.44 -6.14 6.17
CA ALA A 118 -24.11 -6.42 5.70
C ALA A 118 -23.04 -6.00 6.71
N PHE A 119 -23.18 -4.82 7.33
CA PHE A 119 -22.19 -4.30 8.26
C PHE A 119 -22.18 -5.06 9.59
N VAL A 120 -23.35 -5.51 10.09
CA VAL A 120 -23.43 -6.38 11.27
C VAL A 120 -22.83 -7.76 10.98
N ALA A 121 -23.08 -8.33 9.80
CA ALA A 121 -22.49 -9.60 9.39
C ALA A 121 -20.94 -9.50 9.30
N LEU A 122 -20.44 -8.41 8.73
CA LEU A 122 -19.01 -8.12 8.67
C LEU A 122 -18.39 -8.00 10.08
N ALA A 123 -19.06 -7.33 11.00
CA ALA A 123 -18.64 -7.23 12.39
C ALA A 123 -18.55 -8.61 13.08
N GLN A 124 -19.53 -9.48 12.83
CA GLN A 124 -19.51 -10.85 13.36
C GLN A 124 -18.39 -11.71 12.75
N GLU A 125 -18.14 -11.58 11.44
CA GLU A 125 -17.02 -12.24 10.76
C GLU A 125 -15.68 -11.83 11.38
N TYR A 126 -15.46 -10.53 11.58
CA TYR A 126 -14.21 -10.03 12.16
C TYR A 126 -14.06 -10.37 13.64
N ALA A 127 -15.16 -10.53 14.38
CA ALA A 127 -15.14 -11.10 15.73
C ALA A 127 -14.61 -12.55 15.72
N ALA A 128 -15.05 -13.36 14.76
CA ALA A 128 -14.56 -14.72 14.60
C ALA A 128 -13.08 -14.77 14.19
N ARG A 129 -12.65 -13.91 13.26
CA ARG A 129 -11.24 -13.77 12.85
C ARG A 129 -10.37 -13.33 14.03
N PHE A 130 -10.82 -12.37 14.83
CA PHE A 130 -10.09 -11.93 16.03
C PHE A 130 -9.90 -13.09 17.02
N VAL A 131 -10.97 -13.80 17.38
CA VAL A 131 -10.85 -14.96 18.30
C VAL A 131 -9.96 -16.04 17.68
N GLY A 132 -10.10 -16.33 16.38
CA GLY A 132 -9.27 -17.29 15.65
C GLY A 132 -7.78 -16.92 15.68
N SER A 133 -7.43 -15.64 15.57
CA SER A 133 -6.04 -15.17 15.61
C SER A 133 -5.36 -15.47 16.97
N LEU A 134 -6.11 -15.50 18.06
CA LEU A 134 -5.57 -15.83 19.39
C LEU A 134 -5.07 -17.28 19.50
N PHE A 135 -5.59 -18.18 18.67
CA PHE A 135 -5.26 -19.61 18.71
C PHE A 135 -4.48 -20.08 17.48
N ARG A 136 -4.18 -19.17 16.55
CA ARG A 136 -3.45 -19.52 15.35
C ARG A 136 -2.00 -19.88 15.67
N LYS A 137 -1.61 -21.12 15.37
CA LYS A 137 -0.22 -21.55 15.49
C LYS A 137 0.56 -21.05 14.27
N THR A 138 1.44 -20.10 14.47
CA THR A 138 2.41 -19.71 13.45
C THR A 138 3.81 -19.72 14.06
N ARG A 139 4.81 -20.15 13.28
CA ARG A 139 6.21 -20.07 13.71
C ARG A 139 6.62 -18.64 14.06
N GLN A 140 5.95 -17.69 13.48
CA GLN A 140 6.19 -16.27 13.70
C GLN A 140 5.82 -15.83 15.12
N TYR A 141 4.66 -16.25 15.67
CA TYR A 141 4.31 -15.95 17.06
C TYR A 141 5.27 -16.59 18.06
N ASP A 142 5.70 -17.82 17.81
CA ASP A 142 6.66 -18.49 18.68
C ASP A 142 8.01 -17.76 18.68
N PHE A 143 8.43 -17.24 17.52
CA PHE A 143 9.61 -16.39 17.38
C PHE A 143 9.44 -15.06 18.11
N GLU A 144 8.33 -14.34 17.88
CA GLU A 144 8.06 -13.05 18.49
C GLU A 144 8.04 -13.12 20.03
N ILE A 145 7.41 -14.13 20.60
CA ILE A 145 7.40 -14.36 22.06
C ILE A 145 8.81 -14.60 22.58
N SER A 146 9.71 -15.18 21.78
CA SER A 146 11.08 -15.45 22.16
C SER A 146 11.98 -14.19 22.22
N LEU A 147 11.55 -13.10 21.62
CA LEU A 147 12.36 -11.87 21.56
C LEU A 147 12.46 -11.16 22.92
N PRO A 148 13.64 -10.60 23.27
CA PRO A 148 13.86 -10.01 24.58
C PRO A 148 12.87 -8.90 24.96
N HIS A 149 12.44 -8.05 23.99
CA HIS A 149 11.53 -6.93 24.24
C HIS A 149 10.07 -7.38 24.39
N ASN A 150 9.75 -8.62 24.00
CA ASN A 150 8.43 -9.25 24.19
C ASN A 150 8.41 -10.18 25.41
N ARG A 151 9.50 -10.25 26.15
CA ARG A 151 9.60 -11.14 27.32
C ARG A 151 8.50 -10.85 28.33
N GLY A 152 7.70 -11.87 28.62
CA GLY A 152 6.56 -11.78 29.56
C GLY A 152 5.26 -11.28 28.93
N LYS A 153 5.23 -10.96 27.63
CA LYS A 153 3.96 -10.68 26.92
C LYS A 153 3.25 -11.99 26.60
N SER A 154 1.95 -11.96 26.71
CA SER A 154 1.11 -13.05 26.23
C SER A 154 0.84 -12.94 24.73
N ARG A 155 0.31 -13.99 24.13
CA ARG A 155 -0.16 -13.96 22.75
C ARG A 155 -1.26 -12.91 22.54
N LEU A 156 -2.17 -12.78 23.49
CA LEU A 156 -3.19 -11.75 23.45
C LEU A 156 -2.58 -10.35 23.41
N ASP A 157 -1.54 -10.11 24.22
CA ASP A 157 -0.86 -8.81 24.23
C ASP A 157 -0.23 -8.50 22.88
N LEU A 158 0.39 -9.47 22.22
CA LEU A 158 0.97 -9.29 20.87
C LEU A 158 -0.10 -9.00 19.83
N VAL A 159 -1.18 -9.78 19.80
CA VAL A 159 -2.32 -9.54 18.89
C VAL A 159 -2.92 -8.16 19.10
N LEU A 160 -3.17 -7.78 20.36
CA LEU A 160 -3.71 -6.47 20.69
C LEU A 160 -2.72 -5.34 20.37
N GLN A 161 -1.44 -5.57 20.57
CA GLN A 161 -0.40 -4.61 20.19
C GLN A 161 -0.44 -4.36 18.68
N THR A 162 -0.48 -5.40 17.86
CA THR A 162 -0.54 -5.25 16.39
C THR A 162 -1.79 -4.51 15.94
N ILE A 163 -2.96 -4.93 16.41
CA ILE A 163 -4.22 -4.28 16.04
C ILE A 163 -4.28 -2.85 16.55
N GLY A 164 -3.82 -2.64 17.78
CA GLY A 164 -3.93 -1.37 18.50
C GLY A 164 -2.76 -0.43 18.32
N TYR A 165 -1.79 -0.79 17.50
CA TYR A 165 -0.62 0.03 17.28
C TYR A 165 -1.04 1.46 16.95
N ASN A 166 -0.74 2.36 17.87
CA ASN A 166 -0.97 3.78 17.66
C ASN A 166 0.30 4.35 17.06
N ALA A 167 0.20 4.84 15.83
CA ALA A 167 1.18 5.78 15.37
C ALA A 167 1.41 6.82 16.48
N ARG A 168 2.66 7.12 16.77
CA ARG A 168 3.02 8.16 17.74
C ARG A 168 2.43 9.49 17.30
N ASN A 169 1.17 9.73 17.67
CA ASN A 169 0.42 10.93 17.32
C ASN A 169 0.79 12.13 18.24
N ASP A 170 1.70 11.93 19.16
CA ASP A 170 2.12 12.86 20.20
C ASP A 170 3.27 13.80 19.78
N ARG A 171 3.71 13.74 18.52
CA ARG A 171 4.67 14.70 18.01
C ARG A 171 3.98 15.98 17.55
N PRO A 172 4.54 17.16 17.90
CA PRO A 172 3.93 18.44 17.58
C PRO A 172 3.77 18.60 16.07
N GLU A 173 2.61 19.10 15.66
CA GLU A 173 2.39 19.51 14.26
C GLU A 173 3.42 20.57 13.86
N ILE A 174 3.95 20.42 12.65
CA ILE A 174 4.80 21.44 12.05
C ILE A 174 3.90 22.57 11.55
N PRO A 175 4.12 23.83 11.99
CA PRO A 175 3.33 24.97 11.54
C PRO A 175 3.32 25.08 10.01
N LYS A 176 2.15 25.38 9.43
CA LYS A 176 1.94 25.45 7.96
C LYS A 176 2.91 26.40 7.25
N GLU A 177 3.39 27.43 7.95
CA GLU A 177 4.36 28.41 7.44
C GLU A 177 5.74 27.77 7.14
N LYS A 178 6.02 26.62 7.73
CA LYS A 178 7.27 25.86 7.52
C LYS A 178 7.14 24.77 6.45
N TRP A 179 5.93 24.58 5.89
CA TRP A 179 5.71 23.60 4.85
C TRP A 179 6.37 24.03 3.55
N PHE A 180 6.89 23.05 2.82
CA PHE A 180 7.51 23.23 1.49
C PHE A 180 8.70 24.21 1.47
N THR A 181 9.39 24.38 2.59
CA THR A 181 10.55 25.27 2.71
C THR A 181 11.89 24.59 2.40
N ASN A 182 11.92 23.27 2.39
CA ASN A 182 13.15 22.52 2.14
C ASN A 182 13.54 22.58 0.66
N LYS A 183 14.83 22.81 0.41
CA LYS A 183 15.40 22.73 -0.93
C LYS A 183 15.81 21.31 -1.22
N ILE A 184 15.41 20.82 -2.40
CA ILE A 184 15.86 19.50 -2.90
C ILE A 184 17.29 19.70 -3.42
N GLY A 185 18.21 18.84 -2.95
CA GLY A 185 19.61 18.85 -3.40
C GLY A 185 19.74 18.50 -4.89
N PRO A 186 20.77 18.96 -5.59
CA PRO A 186 20.99 18.66 -7.00
C PRO A 186 21.22 17.16 -7.24
N GLU A 187 21.69 16.42 -6.27
CA GLU A 187 21.92 14.98 -6.34
C GLU A 187 20.65 14.19 -6.60
N TYR A 188 19.50 14.70 -6.14
CA TYR A 188 18.21 14.06 -6.37
C TYR A 188 17.88 13.92 -7.86
N GLY A 189 18.12 14.96 -8.66
CA GLY A 189 17.81 14.97 -10.11
C GLY A 189 18.89 14.31 -10.98
N SER A 190 20.06 14.04 -10.44
CA SER A 190 21.21 13.48 -11.17
C SER A 190 21.59 12.06 -10.75
N GLN A 191 20.77 11.41 -9.91
CA GLN A 191 21.09 10.07 -9.41
C GLN A 191 21.16 9.02 -10.53
N TRP A 192 22.06 8.07 -10.33
CA TRP A 192 22.35 7.02 -11.31
C TRP A 192 21.14 6.14 -11.66
N ALA A 193 20.19 5.98 -10.72
CA ALA A 193 19.00 5.17 -10.91
C ALA A 193 18.15 5.64 -12.11
N ILE A 194 18.10 6.96 -12.37
CA ILE A 194 17.35 7.53 -13.50
C ILE A 194 17.95 7.07 -14.83
N ASP A 195 19.27 7.12 -14.91
CA ASP A 195 20.03 6.76 -16.12
C ASP A 195 20.08 5.23 -16.31
N ALA A 196 20.28 4.48 -15.22
CA ALA A 196 20.25 3.03 -15.24
C ALA A 196 18.93 2.47 -15.79
N LEU A 197 17.81 3.08 -15.41
CA LEU A 197 16.47 2.71 -15.89
C LEU A 197 16.13 3.28 -17.27
N ASN A 198 17.05 4.02 -17.91
CA ASN A 198 16.80 4.67 -19.20
C ASN A 198 15.50 5.53 -19.18
N ALA A 199 15.27 6.27 -18.08
CA ALA A 199 14.05 7.02 -17.89
C ALA A 199 14.06 8.39 -18.58
N ARG A 200 15.24 9.05 -18.72
CA ARG A 200 15.35 10.39 -19.33
C ARG A 200 14.81 10.47 -20.76
N PRO A 201 15.03 9.47 -21.64
CA PRO A 201 14.44 9.49 -22.99
C PRO A 201 12.91 9.46 -23.03
N CYS A 202 12.25 9.06 -21.92
CA CYS A 202 10.79 9.13 -21.80
C CYS A 202 10.30 10.57 -21.57
N TRP A 203 11.09 11.42 -20.89
CA TRP A 203 10.64 12.73 -20.40
C TRP A 203 10.21 13.74 -21.46
N PRO A 204 10.77 13.78 -22.69
CA PRO A 204 10.21 14.57 -23.78
C PRO A 204 8.80 14.12 -24.19
N LEU A 205 8.44 12.87 -23.95
CA LEU A 205 7.14 12.28 -24.29
C LEU A 205 6.16 12.35 -23.11
N THR A 206 6.64 12.09 -21.91
CA THR A 206 5.87 12.11 -20.67
C THR A 206 6.78 12.11 -19.45
N LYS A 207 6.31 12.72 -18.37
CA LYS A 207 6.89 12.64 -17.02
C LYS A 207 5.93 12.01 -16.01
N GLY A 208 4.92 11.27 -16.50
CA GLY A 208 3.91 10.62 -15.65
C GLY A 208 2.68 11.48 -15.36
N ALA A 209 2.51 12.63 -16.05
CA ALA A 209 1.38 13.52 -15.83
C ALA A 209 0.02 12.80 -16.01
N GLY A 210 -0.93 13.12 -15.12
CA GLY A 210 -2.27 12.54 -15.13
C GLY A 210 -2.38 11.15 -14.47
N VAL A 211 -1.27 10.59 -13.99
CA VAL A 211 -1.26 9.28 -13.30
C VAL A 211 -1.20 9.48 -11.80
N VAL A 212 -2.05 8.74 -11.08
CA VAL A 212 -2.03 8.62 -9.61
C VAL A 212 -1.40 7.29 -9.24
N VAL A 213 -0.33 7.33 -8.45
CA VAL A 213 0.34 6.14 -7.90
C VAL A 213 0.08 6.07 -6.41
N ALA A 214 -0.56 5.00 -5.95
CA ALA A 214 -0.69 4.76 -4.52
C ALA A 214 0.63 4.20 -3.97
N VAL A 215 1.17 4.83 -2.94
CA VAL A 215 2.30 4.33 -2.17
C VAL A 215 1.76 3.81 -0.85
N ILE A 216 1.66 2.48 -0.74
CA ILE A 216 1.17 1.78 0.46
C ILE A 216 2.38 1.48 1.34
N ASP A 217 2.54 2.29 2.40
CA ASP A 217 3.78 2.34 3.17
C ASP A 217 3.56 2.99 4.57
N SER A 218 4.62 3.54 5.16
CA SER A 218 4.62 4.21 6.48
C SER A 218 4.05 5.64 6.48
N GLY A 219 3.63 6.15 5.33
CA GLY A 219 3.10 7.51 5.17
C GLY A 219 3.91 8.37 4.22
N LEU A 220 3.79 9.67 4.35
CA LEU A 220 4.48 10.67 3.53
C LEU A 220 4.78 11.91 4.36
N ASP A 221 5.92 12.55 4.12
CA ASP A 221 6.17 13.90 4.64
C ASP A 221 5.45 14.96 3.78
N PRO A 222 4.35 15.52 4.24
CA PRO A 222 3.60 16.52 3.46
C PRO A 222 4.30 17.89 3.45
N TYR A 223 5.36 18.06 4.23
CA TYR A 223 6.04 19.35 4.43
C TYR A 223 7.23 19.55 3.48
N ASN A 224 7.70 18.49 2.83
CA ASN A 224 8.80 18.58 1.89
C ASN A 224 8.34 19.20 0.55
N SER A 225 9.15 20.11 0.01
CA SER A 225 8.86 20.83 -1.23
C SER A 225 8.70 19.92 -2.45
N LEU A 226 9.31 18.74 -2.45
CA LEU A 226 9.16 17.74 -3.52
C LEU A 226 7.69 17.35 -3.73
N PHE A 227 6.93 17.23 -2.63
CA PHE A 227 5.55 16.73 -2.67
C PHE A 227 4.50 17.84 -2.83
N LYS A 228 4.94 19.12 -2.90
CA LYS A 228 4.03 20.21 -3.16
C LYS A 228 3.28 20.00 -4.47
N ASP A 229 1.96 20.05 -4.43
CA ASP A 229 1.08 19.82 -5.57
C ASP A 229 1.23 18.45 -6.26
N LYS A 230 1.98 17.52 -5.64
CA LYS A 230 2.21 16.16 -6.14
C LYS A 230 1.38 15.09 -5.43
N THR A 231 0.54 15.46 -4.45
CA THR A 231 -0.26 14.52 -3.70
C THR A 231 -1.74 14.64 -4.04
N VAL A 232 -2.44 13.52 -3.88
CA VAL A 232 -3.91 13.44 -3.82
C VAL A 232 -4.33 12.93 -2.45
N PRO A 233 -5.60 13.06 -2.05
CA PRO A 233 -6.08 12.45 -0.81
C PRO A 233 -5.70 10.98 -0.71
N GLY A 234 -5.18 10.59 0.43
CA GLY A 234 -4.83 9.22 0.77
C GLY A 234 -5.55 8.77 2.03
N PHE A 235 -5.09 7.70 2.67
CA PHE A 235 -5.71 7.18 3.89
C PHE A 235 -4.68 6.76 4.94
N ASN A 236 -4.94 7.10 6.20
CA ASN A 236 -4.10 6.71 7.32
C ASN A 236 -4.79 5.61 8.14
N PHE A 237 -4.46 4.35 7.83
CA PHE A 237 -4.95 3.20 8.58
C PHE A 237 -4.40 3.11 10.00
N MET A 238 -3.36 3.85 10.33
CA MET A 238 -2.76 3.85 11.67
C MET A 238 -3.56 4.72 12.65
N LYS A 239 -4.39 5.65 12.16
CA LYS A 239 -5.33 6.39 13.01
C LYS A 239 -6.62 5.58 13.23
N ARG A 240 -7.16 5.66 14.43
CA ARG A 240 -8.50 5.11 14.71
C ARG A 240 -9.53 6.05 14.12
N THR A 241 -10.33 5.55 13.20
CA THR A 241 -11.49 6.26 12.68
C THR A 241 -12.75 5.56 13.15
N THR A 242 -13.66 6.30 13.75
CA THR A 242 -14.94 5.79 14.22
C THR A 242 -16.06 6.76 13.88
N PRO A 243 -16.99 6.36 13.09
CA PRO A 243 -17.11 5.11 12.29
C PRO A 243 -16.16 5.09 11.06
N PRO A 244 -15.96 3.94 10.39
CA PRO A 244 -15.02 3.84 9.24
C PRO A 244 -15.38 4.72 8.06
N TRP A 245 -16.59 5.21 7.95
CA TRP A 245 -17.07 6.16 6.94
C TRP A 245 -16.98 7.64 7.39
N ALA A 246 -16.54 7.90 8.63
CA ALA A 246 -16.32 9.26 9.10
C ALA A 246 -15.04 9.83 8.48
N ASP A 247 -15.13 11.09 8.07
CA ASP A 247 -13.95 11.78 7.55
C ASP A 247 -13.07 12.26 8.66
N GLU A 248 -11.99 11.60 8.81
CA GLU A 248 -10.84 12.16 9.44
C GLU A 248 -9.66 11.80 8.55
N ASN A 249 -9.31 12.68 7.63
CA ASN A 249 -8.08 12.56 6.84
C ASN A 249 -6.93 13.20 7.65
N PRO A 250 -6.39 12.47 8.66
CA PRO A 250 -5.31 13.01 9.48
C PRO A 250 -4.06 13.14 8.63
N PRO A 251 -3.13 14.01 9.02
CA PRO A 251 -1.85 14.12 8.35
C PRO A 251 -1.21 12.74 8.16
N MET A 252 -0.78 12.43 6.95
CA MET A 252 -0.09 11.18 6.59
C MET A 252 1.38 11.18 7.03
N ILE A 253 1.70 11.78 8.17
CA ILE A 253 3.08 12.02 8.59
C ILE A 253 3.84 10.70 8.69
N ASP A 254 4.89 10.60 7.92
CA ASP A 254 5.81 9.46 7.87
C ASP A 254 6.87 9.57 8.96
N TRP A 255 6.62 9.00 10.12
CA TRP A 255 7.59 9.02 11.21
C TRP A 255 8.77 8.07 11.01
N GLY A 256 8.66 7.14 10.06
CA GLY A 256 9.68 6.11 9.77
C GLY A 256 10.55 6.42 8.56
N MET A 257 10.37 7.55 7.89
CA MET A 257 11.04 7.98 6.65
C MET A 257 10.88 7.04 5.43
N HIS A 258 10.42 5.81 5.61
CA HIS A 258 10.44 4.80 4.57
C HIS A 258 9.49 5.15 3.39
N GLY A 259 8.23 5.49 3.68
CA GLY A 259 7.27 5.85 2.64
C GLY A 259 7.61 7.15 1.92
N THR A 260 8.22 8.12 2.65
CA THR A 260 8.75 9.37 2.06
C THR A 260 9.89 9.07 1.10
N GLY A 261 10.85 8.23 1.52
CA GLY A 261 11.95 7.77 0.68
C GLY A 261 11.47 7.04 -0.56
N CYS A 262 10.55 6.07 -0.41
CA CYS A 262 9.93 5.35 -1.52
C CYS A 262 9.19 6.28 -2.49
N SER A 263 8.41 7.22 -1.97
CA SER A 263 7.70 8.21 -2.78
C SER A 263 8.65 9.12 -3.55
N SER A 264 9.77 9.50 -2.94
CA SER A 264 10.78 10.33 -3.60
C SER A 264 11.48 9.55 -4.73
N ALA A 265 11.85 8.28 -4.50
CA ALA A 265 12.45 7.43 -5.52
C ALA A 265 11.52 7.27 -6.74
N LEU A 266 10.22 7.11 -6.52
CA LEU A 266 9.21 7.05 -7.57
C LEU A 266 9.15 8.35 -8.37
N LEU A 267 9.10 9.51 -7.70
CA LEU A 267 9.06 10.82 -8.35
C LEU A 267 10.34 11.17 -9.09
N ALA A 268 11.49 10.57 -8.75
CA ALA A 268 12.71 10.73 -9.51
C ALA A 268 12.57 10.15 -10.94
N ILE A 269 11.74 9.12 -11.12
CA ILE A 269 11.49 8.50 -12.42
C ILE A 269 10.32 9.16 -13.14
N ALA A 270 9.21 9.39 -12.45
CA ALA A 270 7.98 9.98 -12.98
C ALA A 270 7.62 11.29 -12.26
N PRO A 271 8.34 12.39 -12.51
CA PRO A 271 8.27 13.61 -11.69
C PRO A 271 6.93 14.37 -11.75
N ASP A 272 6.07 14.09 -12.73
CA ASP A 272 4.78 14.75 -12.88
C ASP A 272 3.57 13.85 -12.52
N CYS A 273 3.81 12.62 -12.04
CA CYS A 273 2.74 11.83 -11.45
C CYS A 273 2.35 12.38 -10.07
N ARG A 274 1.22 11.91 -9.55
CA ARG A 274 0.75 12.27 -8.21
C ARG A 274 0.77 11.05 -7.30
N ILE A 275 1.14 11.27 -6.06
CA ILE A 275 1.19 10.25 -5.01
C ILE A 275 -0.14 10.23 -4.25
N MET A 276 -0.71 9.05 -4.08
CA MET A 276 -1.75 8.76 -3.11
C MET A 276 -1.09 8.07 -1.92
N PRO A 277 -0.80 8.76 -0.82
CA PRO A 277 -0.18 8.12 0.34
C PRO A 277 -1.20 7.25 1.07
N VAL A 278 -0.86 5.98 1.29
CA VAL A 278 -1.69 5.03 2.04
C VAL A 278 -0.85 4.47 3.17
N ARG A 279 -1.11 4.96 4.38
CA ARG A 279 -0.32 4.59 5.55
C ARG A 279 -0.88 3.34 6.22
N VAL A 280 -0.10 2.25 6.20
CA VAL A 280 -0.49 0.95 6.76
C VAL A 280 0.42 0.49 7.90
N HIS A 281 1.57 1.13 8.10
CA HIS A 281 2.50 0.88 9.22
C HIS A 281 3.24 2.16 9.62
N ASP A 282 4.05 2.12 10.67
CA ASP A 282 4.70 3.31 11.24
C ASP A 282 6.19 3.44 10.90
N GLY A 283 6.74 2.61 10.04
CA GLY A 283 8.13 2.71 9.61
C GLY A 283 9.19 2.37 10.68
N ASP A 284 8.87 2.48 11.95
CA ASP A 284 9.75 2.13 13.09
C ASP A 284 9.91 0.60 13.24
N THR A 285 9.62 -0.12 12.17
CA THR A 285 9.57 -1.59 12.08
C THR A 285 10.94 -2.27 12.22
N LEU A 286 12.03 -1.51 12.27
CA LEU A 286 13.34 -2.07 12.64
C LEU A 286 13.37 -2.52 14.11
N ASN A 287 12.50 -1.95 14.95
CA ASN A 287 12.38 -2.24 16.38
C ASN A 287 11.02 -2.81 16.78
N ASP A 288 10.05 -2.90 15.87
CA ASP A 288 8.73 -3.45 16.14
C ASP A 288 8.47 -4.67 15.25
N PRO A 289 8.65 -5.86 15.81
CA PRO A 289 8.79 -7.10 15.04
C PRO A 289 7.46 -7.74 14.64
N VAL A 290 6.34 -7.08 14.83
CA VAL A 290 5.05 -7.72 14.64
C VAL A 290 4.61 -7.64 13.16
N TYR A 291 5.31 -8.38 12.29
CA TYR A 291 4.71 -8.85 11.04
C TYR A 291 3.70 -9.95 11.39
N ASP A 292 2.53 -9.55 11.85
CA ASP A 292 1.45 -10.45 12.20
C ASP A 292 0.39 -10.48 11.09
N TYR A 293 -0.48 -11.46 11.15
CA TYR A 293 -1.68 -11.62 10.34
C TYR A 293 -2.42 -10.30 10.07
N TRP A 294 -2.53 -9.43 11.08
CA TRP A 294 -3.27 -8.17 10.98
C TRP A 294 -2.58 -7.11 10.12
N ILE A 295 -1.25 -7.13 10.01
CA ILE A 295 -0.57 -6.18 9.12
C ILE A 295 -0.92 -6.44 7.65
N TYR A 296 -1.17 -7.70 7.30
CA TYR A 296 -1.57 -8.07 5.95
C TYR A 296 -3.02 -7.70 5.64
N GLU A 297 -3.89 -7.74 6.65
CA GLU A 297 -5.23 -7.17 6.55
C GLU A 297 -5.16 -5.65 6.28
N PHE A 298 -4.22 -4.93 6.91
CA PHE A 298 -4.03 -3.50 6.71
C PHE A 298 -3.51 -3.20 5.30
N VAL A 299 -2.53 -3.96 4.84
CA VAL A 299 -2.02 -3.83 3.46
C VAL A 299 -3.12 -4.16 2.45
N ALA A 300 -3.87 -5.24 2.66
CA ALA A 300 -5.01 -5.59 1.83
C ALA A 300 -6.06 -4.48 1.75
N ALA A 301 -6.41 -3.91 2.91
CA ALA A 301 -7.30 -2.75 2.98
C ALA A 301 -6.74 -1.55 2.23
N GLY A 302 -5.44 -1.31 2.33
CA GLY A 302 -4.75 -0.26 1.57
C GLY A 302 -4.84 -0.46 0.06
N ILE A 303 -4.73 -1.70 -0.43
CA ILE A 303 -4.89 -2.03 -1.84
C ILE A 303 -6.32 -1.75 -2.31
N TYR A 304 -7.34 -2.21 -1.56
CA TYR A 304 -8.74 -1.93 -1.87
C TYR A 304 -9.00 -0.42 -1.90
N TYR A 305 -8.56 0.31 -0.87
CA TYR A 305 -8.68 1.76 -0.84
C TYR A 305 -8.05 2.41 -2.07
N ALA A 306 -6.82 2.06 -2.41
CA ALA A 306 -6.11 2.62 -3.55
C ALA A 306 -6.90 2.44 -4.86
N VAL A 307 -7.40 1.25 -5.12
CA VAL A 307 -8.18 0.95 -6.32
C VAL A 307 -9.50 1.73 -6.33
N HIS A 308 -10.25 1.73 -5.24
CA HIS A 308 -11.54 2.40 -5.13
C HIS A 308 -11.43 3.93 -5.28
N HIS A 309 -10.29 4.51 -4.89
CA HIS A 309 -10.05 5.95 -4.94
C HIS A 309 -9.21 6.39 -6.14
N GLY A 310 -9.13 5.55 -7.18
CA GLY A 310 -8.63 5.93 -8.50
C GLY A 310 -7.11 5.91 -8.66
N ALA A 311 -6.38 5.17 -7.83
CA ALA A 311 -5.00 4.83 -8.14
C ALA A 311 -4.93 4.04 -9.44
N GLN A 312 -3.97 4.34 -10.28
CA GLN A 312 -3.75 3.71 -11.57
C GLN A 312 -2.52 2.79 -11.56
N VAL A 313 -1.71 2.90 -10.52
CA VAL A 313 -0.54 2.08 -10.21
C VAL A 313 -0.45 1.98 -8.69
N ILE A 314 0.03 0.86 -8.16
CA ILE A 314 0.32 0.67 -6.74
C ILE A 314 1.80 0.34 -6.58
N SER A 315 2.47 1.03 -5.64
CA SER A 315 3.80 0.73 -5.13
C SER A 315 3.68 0.19 -3.71
N LEU A 316 4.22 -1.00 -3.48
CA LEU A 316 4.19 -1.68 -2.19
C LEU A 316 5.58 -2.22 -1.85
N SER A 317 6.30 -1.50 -1.00
CA SER A 317 7.68 -1.84 -0.61
C SER A 317 7.73 -2.73 0.63
N ALA A 318 6.82 -3.68 0.73
CA ALA A 318 6.76 -4.63 1.83
C ALA A 318 6.89 -6.05 1.32
N PRO A 319 7.63 -6.93 2.03
CA PRO A 319 7.58 -8.36 1.75
C PRO A 319 6.15 -8.86 1.97
N LEU A 320 5.69 -9.70 1.07
CA LEU A 320 4.33 -10.23 1.10
C LEU A 320 4.38 -11.70 1.55
N PRO A 321 3.93 -12.09 2.75
CA PRO A 321 3.90 -13.49 3.17
C PRO A 321 2.80 -14.32 2.50
N ALA A 322 3.15 -15.56 2.15
CA ALA A 322 2.40 -16.52 1.32
C ALA A 322 1.07 -16.98 1.85
N THR A 323 0.89 -16.91 3.14
CA THR A 323 -0.20 -17.63 3.78
C THR A 323 -1.44 -16.78 3.98
N GLU A 324 -1.39 -15.50 3.59
CA GLU A 324 -2.43 -14.56 3.98
C GLU A 324 -3.41 -14.29 2.85
N MET A 325 -4.49 -15.04 2.86
CA MET A 325 -5.59 -14.95 1.87
C MET A 325 -6.11 -13.55 1.61
N PRO A 326 -6.27 -12.65 2.62
CA PRO A 326 -6.75 -11.30 2.37
C PRO A 326 -5.87 -10.51 1.42
N LEU A 327 -4.55 -10.65 1.56
CA LEU A 327 -3.59 -9.96 0.69
C LEU A 327 -3.63 -10.48 -0.75
N LEU A 328 -3.70 -11.82 -0.92
CA LEU A 328 -3.84 -12.44 -2.23
C LEU A 328 -5.15 -12.01 -2.93
N GLU A 329 -6.25 -11.96 -2.18
CA GLU A 329 -7.54 -11.49 -2.71
C GLU A 329 -7.47 -10.02 -3.16
N ALA A 330 -6.83 -9.16 -2.36
CA ALA A 330 -6.69 -7.75 -2.68
C ALA A 330 -5.77 -7.53 -3.90
N ALA A 331 -4.65 -8.27 -4.01
CA ALA A 331 -3.78 -8.22 -5.19
C ALA A 331 -4.51 -8.67 -6.45
N ARG A 332 -5.27 -9.76 -6.38
CA ARG A 332 -6.13 -10.23 -7.48
C ARG A 332 -7.22 -9.22 -7.85
N TYR A 333 -7.74 -8.51 -6.86
CA TYR A 333 -8.70 -7.44 -7.10
C TYR A 333 -8.04 -6.30 -7.89
N ALA A 334 -6.91 -5.76 -7.43
CA ALA A 334 -6.17 -4.72 -8.15
C ALA A 334 -5.83 -5.15 -9.59
N TYR A 335 -5.37 -6.39 -9.77
CA TYR A 335 -5.12 -6.96 -11.10
C TYR A 335 -6.36 -6.94 -11.98
N ARG A 336 -7.51 -7.46 -11.51
CA ARG A 336 -8.76 -7.48 -12.28
C ARG A 336 -9.25 -6.09 -12.67
N GLU A 337 -9.04 -5.11 -11.78
CA GLU A 337 -9.37 -3.70 -12.03
C GLU A 337 -8.33 -2.98 -12.91
N ASN A 338 -7.36 -3.73 -13.46
CA ASN A 338 -6.30 -3.19 -14.33
C ASN A 338 -5.41 -2.12 -13.65
N VAL A 339 -5.16 -2.30 -12.35
CA VAL A 339 -4.24 -1.47 -11.56
C VAL A 339 -2.97 -2.28 -11.28
N PRO A 340 -1.86 -2.06 -12.02
CA PRO A 340 -0.60 -2.75 -11.79
C PRO A 340 -0.09 -2.52 -10.37
N LEU A 341 0.31 -3.60 -9.67
CA LEU A 341 0.92 -3.58 -8.36
C LEU A 341 2.39 -3.97 -8.48
N CYS A 342 3.29 -3.04 -8.15
CA CYS A 342 4.74 -3.27 -8.10
C CYS A 342 5.14 -3.56 -6.65
N THR A 343 5.86 -4.65 -6.43
CA THR A 343 6.35 -5.04 -5.10
C THR A 343 7.83 -5.44 -5.17
N SER A 344 8.47 -5.55 -4.01
CA SER A 344 9.90 -5.83 -3.86
C SER A 344 10.19 -7.27 -3.45
N ALA A 345 11.32 -7.82 -3.92
CA ALA A 345 11.73 -9.19 -3.62
C ALA A 345 12.12 -9.44 -2.15
N GLY A 346 12.45 -8.39 -1.39
CA GLY A 346 12.92 -8.52 -0.02
C GLY A 346 14.44 -8.53 0.12
N ASN A 347 14.94 -8.45 1.35
CA ASN A 347 16.37 -8.38 1.68
C ASN A 347 16.82 -9.62 2.46
N ILE A 348 17.94 -10.25 2.07
CA ILE A 348 18.49 -11.48 2.70
C ILE A 348 18.70 -11.30 4.21
N SER A 349 19.08 -10.11 4.68
CA SER A 349 19.26 -9.85 6.11
C SER A 349 18.01 -10.18 6.96
N ARG A 350 16.83 -10.21 6.36
CA ARG A 350 15.58 -10.61 7.01
C ARG A 350 15.33 -12.13 7.00
N ILE A 351 15.93 -12.88 6.05
CA ILE A 351 15.83 -14.35 6.00
C ILE A 351 16.54 -15.00 7.19
N GLN A 352 17.62 -14.40 7.71
CA GLN A 352 18.33 -14.90 8.88
C GLN A 352 17.45 -15.02 10.12
N PHE A 353 16.30 -14.36 10.14
CA PHE A 353 15.27 -14.48 11.19
C PHE A 353 14.22 -15.58 10.92
N GLY A 354 14.47 -16.53 10.01
CA GLY A 354 13.60 -17.69 9.78
C GLY A 354 12.39 -17.46 8.87
N LEU A 355 12.33 -16.35 8.17
CA LEU A 355 11.24 -15.96 7.26
C LEU A 355 11.39 -16.56 5.84
N ARG A 356 11.70 -17.86 5.71
CA ARG A 356 11.63 -18.59 4.42
C ARG A 356 10.19 -18.82 3.91
N LEU A 357 9.24 -18.03 4.35
CA LEU A 357 7.83 -18.17 3.96
C LEU A 357 7.52 -17.44 2.64
N GLU A 358 8.45 -16.68 2.12
CA GLU A 358 8.28 -15.79 0.96
C GLU A 358 8.13 -16.57 -0.36
N ASP A 359 8.81 -17.70 -0.53
CA ASP A 359 8.81 -18.50 -1.77
C ASP A 359 7.42 -18.93 -2.26
N GLN A 360 6.48 -19.15 -1.35
CA GLN A 360 5.17 -19.69 -1.72
C GLN A 360 4.17 -18.63 -2.16
N ILE A 361 4.33 -17.38 -1.77
CA ILE A 361 3.38 -16.30 -2.11
C ILE A 361 3.54 -15.82 -3.50
N PHE A 362 4.77 -15.49 -3.84
CA PHE A 362 5.02 -14.96 -5.15
C PHE A 362 4.55 -15.97 -6.20
N LYS A 363 4.72 -17.27 -5.99
CA LYS A 363 4.11 -18.31 -6.85
C LYS A 363 2.60 -18.17 -6.97
N ALA A 364 1.90 -17.91 -5.87
CA ALA A 364 0.45 -17.74 -5.87
C ALA A 364 -0.01 -16.42 -6.53
N MET A 365 0.86 -15.41 -6.58
CA MET A 365 0.57 -14.06 -7.09
C MET A 365 1.37 -13.68 -8.34
N LYS A 366 2.10 -14.61 -8.96
CA LYS A 366 2.98 -14.32 -10.12
C LYS A 366 2.34 -13.51 -11.24
N LYS A 367 1.05 -13.67 -11.46
CA LYS A 367 0.31 -12.95 -12.51
C LYS A 367 -0.26 -11.62 -12.02
N GLU A 368 -0.46 -11.49 -10.73
CA GLU A 368 -1.18 -10.38 -10.13
C GLU A 368 -0.26 -9.22 -9.72
N VAL A 369 1.04 -9.47 -9.57
CA VAL A 369 2.01 -8.46 -9.15
C VAL A 369 3.18 -8.39 -10.13
N ILE A 370 3.91 -7.28 -10.11
CA ILE A 370 5.22 -7.09 -10.74
C ILE A 370 6.24 -7.16 -9.61
N LEU A 371 6.96 -8.28 -9.54
CA LEU A 371 7.99 -8.50 -8.53
C LEU A 371 9.33 -7.97 -9.01
N ALA A 372 9.88 -7.00 -8.29
CA ALA A 372 11.13 -6.34 -8.62
C ALA A 372 12.28 -6.78 -7.71
N GLY A 373 13.31 -7.37 -8.28
CA GLY A 373 14.61 -7.61 -7.68
C GLY A 373 15.50 -6.38 -7.71
N GLY A 374 16.74 -6.53 -7.25
CA GLY A 374 17.66 -5.43 -7.07
C GLY A 374 18.93 -5.52 -7.89
N VAL A 375 19.43 -4.35 -8.35
CA VAL A 375 20.79 -4.18 -8.87
C VAL A 375 21.51 -3.10 -8.10
N ALA A 376 22.84 -3.21 -8.06
CA ALA A 376 23.75 -2.22 -7.52
C ALA A 376 24.77 -1.74 -8.54
N ARG A 377 25.33 -0.56 -8.32
CA ARG A 377 26.46 -0.06 -9.10
C ARG A 377 27.76 -0.39 -8.35
N GLU A 378 28.63 -1.14 -9.00
CA GLU A 378 29.96 -1.50 -8.52
C GLU A 378 31.02 -1.11 -9.56
N ASP A 379 31.98 -0.28 -9.21
CA ASP A 379 33.10 0.11 -10.08
C ASP A 379 32.74 0.46 -11.53
N ASN A 380 31.71 1.24 -11.77
CA ASN A 380 31.15 1.59 -13.09
C ASN A 380 30.40 0.47 -13.84
N ALA A 381 30.21 -0.69 -13.23
CA ALA A 381 29.34 -1.75 -13.75
C ALA A 381 28.03 -1.83 -12.94
N ILE A 382 26.98 -2.30 -13.56
CA ILE A 382 25.73 -2.64 -12.87
C ILE A 382 25.71 -4.14 -12.67
N ARG A 383 25.45 -4.60 -11.46
CA ARG A 383 25.46 -6.02 -11.08
C ARG A 383 24.19 -6.38 -10.30
N PRO A 384 23.76 -7.66 -10.34
CA PRO A 384 22.74 -8.15 -9.40
C PRO A 384 23.13 -7.82 -7.97
N TRP A 385 22.19 -7.27 -7.19
CA TRP A 385 22.47 -6.88 -5.80
C TRP A 385 22.39 -8.08 -4.87
N PRO A 386 23.52 -8.47 -4.21
CA PRO A 386 23.61 -9.75 -3.47
C PRO A 386 22.76 -9.80 -2.20
N ILE A 387 22.16 -8.68 -1.79
CA ILE A 387 21.25 -8.62 -0.63
C ILE A 387 19.79 -8.87 -1.04
N THR A 388 19.50 -8.92 -2.34
CA THR A 388 18.16 -9.32 -2.83
C THR A 388 17.87 -10.77 -2.43
N VAL A 389 16.66 -11.03 -1.94
CA VAL A 389 16.17 -12.40 -1.74
C VAL A 389 15.94 -13.04 -3.10
N PRO A 390 16.61 -14.16 -3.42
CA PRO A 390 16.40 -14.84 -4.70
C PRO A 390 15.03 -15.49 -4.79
N HIS A 391 14.33 -15.31 -5.92
CA HIS A 391 13.05 -15.94 -6.23
C HIS A 391 12.91 -16.24 -7.71
N ASP A 392 12.49 -17.44 -8.07
CA ASP A 392 12.16 -17.82 -9.46
C ASP A 392 11.03 -16.94 -10.07
N GLU A 393 10.31 -16.20 -9.22
CA GLU A 393 9.16 -15.40 -9.60
C GLU A 393 9.51 -13.93 -9.85
N ILE A 394 10.76 -13.51 -9.67
CA ILE A 394 11.19 -12.14 -10.00
C ILE A 394 10.97 -11.88 -11.49
N ASP A 395 10.23 -10.82 -11.79
CA ASP A 395 9.93 -10.42 -13.17
C ASP A 395 11.05 -9.58 -13.78
N ILE A 396 11.55 -8.61 -13.00
CA ILE A 396 12.47 -7.56 -13.43
C ILE A 396 13.36 -7.12 -12.26
N ALA A 397 14.41 -6.35 -12.57
CA ALA A 397 15.22 -5.68 -11.55
C ALA A 397 15.28 -4.17 -11.77
N THR A 398 15.51 -3.46 -10.66
CA THR A 398 15.74 -2.01 -10.63
C THR A 398 16.84 -1.67 -9.63
N PRO A 399 17.43 -0.45 -9.66
CA PRO A 399 18.39 -0.01 -8.66
C PRO A 399 17.89 -0.20 -7.22
N SER A 400 18.72 -0.83 -6.37
CA SER A 400 18.37 -1.12 -4.97
C SER A 400 19.46 -0.74 -3.99
N ALA A 401 20.59 -0.23 -4.48
CA ALA A 401 21.66 0.28 -3.64
C ALA A 401 22.09 1.66 -4.17
N ASP A 402 22.56 2.49 -3.29
CA ASP A 402 23.06 3.84 -3.60
C ASP A 402 22.03 4.71 -4.33
N VAL A 403 20.74 4.54 -3.96
CA VAL A 403 19.62 5.33 -4.50
C VAL A 403 19.34 6.51 -3.59
N TYR A 404 19.36 7.71 -4.14
CA TYR A 404 19.18 8.94 -3.39
C TYR A 404 17.69 9.17 -3.07
N VAL A 405 17.37 9.35 -1.80
CA VAL A 405 16.01 9.58 -1.31
C VAL A 405 15.91 10.83 -0.46
N ILE A 406 14.72 11.40 -0.43
CA ILE A 406 14.38 12.52 0.44
C ILE A 406 14.04 11.99 1.83
N VAL A 407 14.60 12.65 2.84
CA VAL A 407 14.33 12.37 4.26
C VAL A 407 13.27 13.36 4.78
N PRO A 408 12.34 12.93 5.66
CA PRO A 408 11.36 13.83 6.24
C PRO A 408 11.96 15.04 6.95
N VAL A 409 11.41 16.24 6.70
CA VAL A 409 11.95 17.52 7.21
C VAL A 409 12.04 17.63 8.74
N TYR A 410 11.25 16.84 9.46
CA TYR A 410 11.28 16.81 10.92
C TYR A 410 12.38 15.91 11.51
N MET A 411 13.05 15.13 10.68
CA MET A 411 14.25 14.38 11.05
C MET A 411 15.47 15.29 10.96
N LYS A 412 15.55 16.28 11.85
CA LYS A 412 16.50 17.42 11.80
C LYS A 412 17.97 17.01 11.75
N ASP A 413 18.29 15.84 12.26
CA ASP A 413 19.66 15.31 12.34
C ASP A 413 20.02 14.44 11.12
N MET A 414 19.10 14.25 10.17
CA MET A 414 19.32 13.50 8.95
C MET A 414 19.18 14.42 7.73
N GLN A 415 20.05 14.20 6.76
CA GLN A 415 19.98 14.85 5.45
C GLN A 415 19.47 13.87 4.41
N ASP A 416 19.00 14.38 3.27
CA ASP A 416 18.74 13.56 2.11
C ASP A 416 19.98 12.73 1.78
N MET A 417 19.80 11.44 1.55
CA MET A 417 20.91 10.50 1.48
C MET A 417 20.66 9.39 0.45
N ALA A 418 21.75 8.75 0.04
CA ALA A 418 21.71 7.49 -0.65
C ALA A 418 21.46 6.34 0.34
N VAL A 419 20.52 5.48 -0.01
CA VAL A 419 20.14 4.32 0.81
C VAL A 419 20.14 3.04 -0.03
N ALA A 420 20.08 1.89 0.65
CA ALA A 420 20.02 0.58 0.02
C ALA A 420 18.88 -0.27 0.59
N GLY A 421 18.18 -0.96 -0.29
CA GLY A 421 17.09 -1.88 0.02
C GLY A 421 16.26 -2.18 -1.22
N THR A 422 15.79 -3.42 -1.37
CA THR A 422 14.81 -3.78 -2.41
C THR A 422 13.50 -3.02 -2.24
N SER A 423 13.27 -2.39 -1.08
CA SER A 423 12.17 -1.45 -0.88
C SER A 423 12.17 -0.30 -1.90
N LEU A 424 13.31 0.00 -2.54
CA LEU A 424 13.40 0.98 -3.60
C LEU A 424 13.06 0.40 -4.97
N SER A 425 13.13 -0.93 -5.12
CA SER A 425 12.79 -1.59 -6.38
C SER A 425 11.33 -1.39 -6.77
N ALA A 426 10.41 -1.53 -5.82
CA ALA A 426 8.98 -1.35 -6.07
C ALA A 426 8.61 0.06 -6.55
N PRO A 427 9.01 1.16 -5.87
CA PRO A 427 8.66 2.50 -6.31
C PRO A 427 9.35 2.92 -7.61
N LEU A 428 10.58 2.47 -7.88
CA LEU A 428 11.25 2.72 -9.16
C LEU A 428 10.53 2.02 -10.31
N ALA A 429 10.13 0.75 -10.14
CA ALA A 429 9.30 0.04 -11.11
C ALA A 429 7.94 0.74 -11.30
N ALA A 430 7.28 1.15 -10.21
CA ALA A 430 6.01 1.88 -10.25
C ALA A 430 6.15 3.23 -10.99
N GLY A 431 7.27 3.93 -10.83
CA GLY A 431 7.59 5.14 -11.57
C GLY A 431 7.68 4.88 -13.08
N VAL A 432 8.34 3.78 -13.49
CA VAL A 432 8.36 3.38 -14.91
C VAL A 432 6.94 3.07 -15.39
N VAL A 433 6.15 2.29 -14.64
CA VAL A 433 4.76 1.98 -15.00
C VAL A 433 3.91 3.27 -15.12
N ALA A 434 4.16 4.27 -14.27
CA ALA A 434 3.50 5.57 -14.37
C ALA A 434 3.85 6.32 -15.68
N LEU A 435 5.11 6.25 -16.14
CA LEU A 435 5.49 6.76 -17.47
C LEU A 435 4.74 6.02 -18.58
N LEU A 436 4.68 4.69 -18.52
CA LEU A 436 3.94 3.86 -19.50
C LEU A 436 2.46 4.25 -19.53
N ARG A 437 1.83 4.34 -18.36
CA ARG A 437 0.39 4.68 -18.22
C ARG A 437 0.06 6.06 -18.78
N SER A 438 0.93 7.04 -18.56
CA SER A 438 0.75 8.41 -19.02
C SER A 438 0.92 8.55 -20.53
N ALA A 439 1.97 7.95 -21.13
CA ALA A 439 2.28 8.08 -22.55
C ALA A 439 1.50 7.12 -23.45
N ALA A 440 1.01 6.02 -22.88
CA ALA A 440 0.27 4.97 -23.58
C ALA A 440 -0.94 4.52 -22.75
N PRO A 441 -1.95 5.41 -22.54
CA PRO A 441 -3.12 5.06 -21.77
C PRO A 441 -3.91 3.93 -22.47
N PRO A 442 -4.38 2.92 -21.73
CA PRO A 442 -5.17 1.84 -22.30
C PRO A 442 -6.53 2.35 -22.79
N SER A 443 -7.03 1.73 -23.86
CA SER A 443 -8.39 1.97 -24.34
C SER A 443 -9.42 1.38 -23.37
N GLN A 444 -10.67 1.84 -23.47
CA GLN A 444 -11.78 1.26 -22.70
C GLN A 444 -11.95 -0.25 -22.95
N ASP A 445 -11.66 -0.72 -24.18
CA ASP A 445 -11.78 -2.13 -24.52
C ASP A 445 -10.72 -3.00 -23.86
N VAL A 446 -9.52 -2.45 -23.62
CA VAL A 446 -8.49 -3.09 -22.79
C VAL A 446 -8.94 -3.12 -21.33
N LEU A 447 -9.43 -1.99 -20.80
CA LEU A 447 -9.86 -1.88 -19.41
C LEU A 447 -11.09 -2.73 -19.05
N LYS A 448 -11.98 -3.03 -20.01
CA LYS A 448 -13.10 -3.96 -19.81
C LYS A 448 -12.66 -5.41 -19.62
N LYS A 449 -11.44 -5.76 -20.02
CA LYS A 449 -10.90 -7.11 -19.85
C LYS A 449 -10.12 -7.18 -18.54
N PRO A 450 -10.57 -7.98 -17.55
CA PRO A 450 -9.92 -8.09 -16.26
C PRO A 450 -8.43 -8.45 -16.40
N GLY A 451 -7.53 -7.62 -15.86
CA GLY A 451 -6.09 -7.86 -15.83
C GLY A 451 -5.35 -7.70 -17.16
N GLU A 452 -6.03 -7.35 -18.25
CA GLU A 452 -5.36 -7.28 -19.56
C GLU A 452 -4.30 -6.17 -19.60
N TYR A 453 -4.59 -4.99 -19.01
CA TYR A 453 -3.60 -3.93 -18.95
C TYR A 453 -2.40 -4.30 -18.06
N CYS A 454 -2.64 -4.92 -16.91
CA CYS A 454 -1.56 -5.41 -16.03
C CYS A 454 -0.65 -6.41 -16.77
N ARG A 455 -1.25 -7.34 -17.52
CA ARG A 455 -0.51 -8.31 -18.35
C ARG A 455 0.33 -7.62 -19.43
N LEU A 456 -0.21 -6.60 -20.11
CA LEU A 456 0.52 -5.86 -21.14
C LEU A 456 1.69 -5.06 -20.53
N VAL A 457 1.49 -4.47 -19.35
CA VAL A 457 2.56 -3.78 -18.62
C VAL A 457 3.67 -4.74 -18.24
N ALA A 458 3.35 -5.87 -17.59
CA ALA A 458 4.33 -6.87 -17.20
C ALA A 458 5.12 -7.38 -18.42
N LEU A 459 4.41 -7.69 -19.52
CA LEU A 459 5.04 -8.11 -20.78
C LEU A 459 5.98 -7.04 -21.36
N SER A 460 5.59 -5.76 -21.28
CA SER A 460 6.42 -4.66 -21.77
C SER A 460 7.70 -4.51 -20.97
N LEU A 461 7.61 -4.62 -19.65
CA LEU A 461 8.77 -4.53 -18.76
C LEU A 461 9.74 -5.70 -19.00
N THR A 462 9.22 -6.93 -19.02
CA THR A 462 10.06 -8.14 -19.14
C THR A 462 10.69 -8.29 -20.52
N LYS A 463 9.97 -7.92 -21.59
CA LYS A 463 10.50 -8.02 -22.96
C LYS A 463 11.53 -6.94 -23.32
N ALA A 464 11.44 -5.77 -22.67
CA ALA A 464 12.38 -4.68 -22.88
C ALA A 464 13.53 -4.68 -21.85
N ALA A 465 13.49 -5.55 -20.86
CA ALA A 465 14.54 -5.63 -19.83
C ALA A 465 15.90 -6.01 -20.44
N ARG A 466 16.97 -5.48 -19.84
CA ARG A 466 18.35 -5.60 -20.34
C ARG A 466 19.16 -6.52 -19.42
N LEU A 467 19.54 -7.68 -19.94
CA LEU A 467 20.45 -8.61 -19.27
C LEU A 467 21.93 -8.30 -19.58
N ASP A 468 22.20 -7.86 -20.81
CA ASP A 468 23.53 -7.57 -21.32
C ASP A 468 24.28 -6.52 -20.47
N ILE A 469 23.57 -5.48 -20.01
CA ILE A 469 24.14 -4.43 -19.15
C ILE A 469 24.57 -4.98 -17.78
N LEU A 470 24.00 -6.11 -17.36
CA LEU A 470 24.34 -6.82 -16.11
C LEU A 470 25.47 -7.83 -16.32
N GLY A 471 25.89 -8.04 -17.58
CA GLY A 471 26.84 -9.09 -17.96
C GLY A 471 26.24 -10.49 -17.88
N LEU A 472 24.91 -10.61 -17.99
CA LEU A 472 24.17 -11.86 -17.98
C LEU A 472 23.66 -12.20 -19.39
N THR A 473 23.57 -13.49 -19.70
CA THR A 473 23.03 -14.02 -20.97
C THR A 473 21.64 -14.62 -20.83
N GLU A 474 21.25 -14.97 -19.58
CA GLU A 474 19.98 -15.59 -19.26
C GLU A 474 19.39 -14.97 -17.98
N PRO A 475 18.06 -14.98 -17.81
CA PRO A 475 17.40 -14.60 -16.55
C PRO A 475 17.91 -15.41 -15.36
N ASP A 476 17.91 -14.81 -14.16
CA ASP A 476 18.23 -15.47 -12.92
C ASP A 476 17.20 -15.14 -11.81
N ASP A 477 17.37 -15.75 -10.66
CA ASP A 477 16.46 -15.62 -9.50
C ASP A 477 16.66 -14.32 -8.68
N VAL A 478 17.56 -13.43 -9.09
CA VAL A 478 17.84 -12.12 -8.47
C VAL A 478 17.32 -10.97 -9.30
N VAL A 479 17.42 -11.07 -10.63
CA VAL A 479 17.09 -9.98 -11.56
C VAL A 479 15.96 -10.31 -12.52
N GLY A 480 15.44 -11.54 -12.52
CA GLY A 480 14.41 -11.97 -13.45
C GLY A 480 14.82 -11.75 -14.90
N SER A 481 13.96 -11.10 -15.69
CA SER A 481 14.23 -10.78 -17.09
C SER A 481 15.34 -9.74 -17.30
N GLY A 482 15.89 -9.13 -16.23
CA GLY A 482 16.98 -8.15 -16.27
C GLY A 482 16.59 -6.77 -15.76
N LEU A 483 17.51 -5.82 -15.95
CA LEU A 483 17.31 -4.42 -15.58
C LEU A 483 16.24 -3.75 -16.46
N VAL A 484 15.26 -3.13 -15.83
CA VAL A 484 14.19 -2.39 -16.53
C VAL A 484 14.78 -1.33 -17.47
N ASP A 485 14.24 -1.29 -18.69
CA ASP A 485 14.44 -0.21 -19.65
C ASP A 485 13.11 0.54 -19.81
N ALA A 486 13.00 1.72 -19.22
CA ALA A 486 11.77 2.51 -19.25
C ALA A 486 11.39 2.93 -20.68
N PHE A 487 12.36 3.35 -21.50
CA PHE A 487 12.10 3.78 -22.87
C PHE A 487 11.75 2.60 -23.79
N GLY A 488 12.50 1.50 -23.69
CA GLY A 488 12.19 0.26 -24.40
C GLY A 488 10.81 -0.28 -24.04
N SER A 489 10.47 -0.28 -22.74
CA SER A 489 9.14 -0.67 -22.25
C SER A 489 8.04 0.24 -22.78
N LEU A 490 8.30 1.57 -22.87
CA LEU A 490 7.34 2.52 -23.44
C LEU A 490 7.06 2.25 -24.93
N GLN A 491 8.09 1.93 -25.71
CA GLN A 491 7.92 1.55 -27.11
C GLN A 491 7.13 0.25 -27.24
N MET A 492 7.46 -0.75 -26.41
CA MET A 492 6.81 -2.06 -26.41
C MET A 492 5.32 -1.96 -26.07
N ILE A 493 4.94 -1.22 -25.01
CA ILE A 493 3.51 -1.12 -24.63
C ILE A 493 2.71 -0.37 -25.69
N LYS A 494 3.29 0.63 -26.37
CA LYS A 494 2.61 1.31 -27.48
C LYS A 494 2.28 0.34 -28.62
N SER A 495 3.24 -0.52 -29.00
CA SER A 495 3.03 -1.57 -30.01
C SER A 495 1.94 -2.53 -29.59
N LEU A 496 2.03 -3.09 -28.38
CA LEU A 496 1.05 -4.04 -27.85
C LEU A 496 -0.37 -3.46 -27.77
N LEU A 497 -0.52 -2.18 -27.42
CA LEU A 497 -1.82 -1.52 -27.39
C LEU A 497 -2.37 -1.21 -28.78
N GLN A 498 -1.51 -1.01 -29.79
CA GLN A 498 -1.94 -0.85 -31.20
C GLN A 498 -2.48 -2.15 -31.79
N GLU A 499 -1.86 -3.30 -31.46
CA GLU A 499 -2.32 -4.62 -31.88
C GLU A 499 -3.69 -5.02 -31.26
N LYS A 500 -4.13 -4.32 -30.22
CA LYS A 500 -5.42 -4.57 -29.52
C LYS A 500 -6.54 -3.60 -29.94
N ARG A 501 -6.25 -2.67 -30.84
CA ARG A 501 -7.25 -1.77 -31.44
C ARG A 501 -7.88 -2.42 -32.68
#